data_d8793c8b6aaa27ed62f68c1507a816dc
#
_entry.id   d8793c8b6aaa27ed62f68c1507a816dc
#
_cell.length_a   1.000
_cell.length_b   1.000
_cell.length_c   1.000
_cell.angle_alpha   90.00
_cell.angle_beta   90.00
_cell.angle_gamma   90.00
#
_symmetry.space_group_name_H-M   'P 1'
#
loop_
_entity.id
_entity.type
_entity.pdbx_description
1 polymer ?
#
loop_
_entity_poly.entity_id
_entity_poly.type
_entity_poly.pdbx_seq_one_letter_code
_entity_poly.pdbx_strand_id
1 'polypeptide(L)'
;MSRRSIRLVGALAIVSLVVLAAVLGSTSRAGNAKAGKTSAVSGSITFDGVWTGAEASAFGNVIKAFNKTVPGVKVNYKPVGDNLPTVLSTAVAGGNPPDMADIAQPGLVKQFVAKGALKPIGYARRTLIANFTPSWILLGTFNKKIYGLVFKASNKSTVWYNVHAFKNAGVKAPTTWPQFTKAASTIKASGVPPYSIGGADGWTLTDLFENIYIRQAGPAKYALLTIHKLKWTDPSVKTALKTMAQVIGTSANMAGGTSGAVQTDFPTSVNNVFQNPPKAAIVMEGDFVPGVATVKAKPGTDYGEFAFPSINGSAPSVVIGGDTIVAFRDNPAIEAFVKFLATPAAAAAWASKGGFATGNRNMPASVYPDATTRATAVAIAKAKNVAFDMSDQQPASFGATVGQGEWGLFQDFLRNPTDVNGTASKLESAATAAYKSGK
;
A
#
# COMPACT_ATOMS: atom_id res chain seq x y z
N MET A 1 -45.95 33.56 30.14
CA MET A 1 -46.90 34.21 29.19
C MET A 1 -46.75 33.43 27.90
N SER A 2 -47.67 32.59 27.67
CA SER A 2 -48.87 32.56 26.81
C SER A 2 -48.55 32.19 25.37
N ARG A 3 -48.78 30.92 25.02
CA ARG A 3 -49.89 30.34 24.20
C ARG A 3 -49.90 30.87 22.73
N ARG A 4 -49.93 30.05 21.68
CA ARG A 4 -51.04 29.14 21.31
C ARG A 4 -50.65 28.19 20.16
N SER A 5 -51.09 26.96 20.27
CA SER A 5 -51.27 25.94 19.24
C SER A 5 -52.42 26.28 18.31
N ILE A 6 -52.37 25.86 17.03
CA ILE A 6 -53.57 25.51 16.26
C ILE A 6 -53.26 24.30 15.39
N ARG A 7 -54.01 23.23 15.64
CA ARG A 7 -54.21 22.05 14.77
C ARG A 7 -55.30 22.38 13.76
N LEU A 8 -55.22 21.87 12.56
CA LEU A 8 -56.41 21.57 11.77
C LEU A 8 -56.19 20.25 10.98
N VAL A 9 -57.23 19.42 11.14
CA VAL A 9 -57.47 18.09 10.57
C VAL A 9 -58.52 18.28 9.44
N GLY A 10 -58.52 17.42 8.46
CA GLY A 10 -59.59 17.20 7.49
C GLY A 10 -59.06 16.83 6.11
N ALA A 11 -59.38 15.83 5.49
CA ALA A 11 -60.33 14.75 5.44
C ALA A 11 -60.40 14.29 3.97
N LEU A 12 -60.49 12.99 3.78
CA LEU A 12 -60.69 12.21 2.56
C LEU A 12 -61.68 12.79 1.55
N ALA A 13 -61.39 12.51 0.24
CA ALA A 13 -62.47 12.20 -0.72
C ALA A 13 -61.91 11.26 -1.82
N ILE A 14 -62.46 10.07 -1.85
CA ILE A 14 -62.37 9.04 -2.90
C ILE A 14 -63.37 9.43 -4.01
N VAL A 15 -62.90 9.42 -5.27
CA VAL A 15 -63.84 9.34 -6.40
C VAL A 15 -63.36 8.29 -7.36
N SER A 16 -64.06 7.17 -7.39
CA SER A 16 -64.00 6.13 -8.39
C SER A 16 -64.89 6.54 -9.58
N LEU A 17 -64.34 6.51 -10.79
CA LEU A 17 -65.16 6.52 -12.01
C LEU A 17 -64.71 5.42 -12.95
N VAL A 18 -65.61 4.44 -13.09
CA VAL A 18 -65.56 3.38 -14.12
C VAL A 18 -66.17 3.97 -15.39
N VAL A 19 -65.47 3.83 -16.52
CA VAL A 19 -66.11 3.93 -17.88
C VAL A 19 -65.64 2.77 -18.69
N LEU A 20 -66.64 2.07 -19.26
CA LEU A 20 -66.59 0.84 -20.00
C LEU A 20 -66.52 1.13 -21.52
N ALA A 21 -65.67 0.36 -22.20
CA ALA A 21 -65.73 -0.12 -23.60
C ALA A 21 -65.93 0.83 -24.78
N ALA A 22 -64.97 0.73 -25.70
CA ALA A 22 -65.27 0.53 -27.14
C ALA A 22 -64.07 -0.22 -27.79
N VAL A 23 -64.38 -1.40 -28.27
CA VAL A 23 -63.49 -2.24 -29.12
C VAL A 23 -63.57 -1.70 -30.56
N LEU A 24 -62.42 -1.25 -31.09
CA LEU A 24 -62.21 -1.16 -32.52
C LEU A 24 -60.78 -1.67 -32.79
N GLY A 25 -60.73 -2.75 -33.54
CA GLY A 25 -59.51 -3.43 -33.92
C GLY A 25 -58.62 -2.57 -34.82
N SER A 26 -57.37 -2.44 -34.37
CA SER A 26 -56.24 -2.09 -35.25
C SER A 26 -55.15 -3.12 -35.02
N THR A 27 -54.93 -3.94 -36.01
CA THR A 27 -53.82 -4.88 -36.05
C THR A 27 -52.51 -4.13 -36.13
N SER A 28 -51.95 -3.81 -34.97
CA SER A 28 -50.57 -3.35 -34.89
C SER A 28 -49.66 -4.57 -34.92
N ARG A 29 -48.91 -4.69 -35.99
CA ARG A 29 -47.78 -5.56 -36.14
C ARG A 29 -46.90 -5.37 -34.90
N ALA A 30 -46.82 -6.39 -34.07
CA ALA A 30 -45.81 -6.51 -33.04
C ALA A 30 -44.46 -6.61 -33.77
N GLY A 31 -43.78 -5.50 -33.89
CA GLY A 31 -42.38 -5.48 -34.22
C GLY A 31 -41.66 -6.25 -33.11
N ASN A 32 -41.11 -7.42 -33.44
CA ASN A 32 -40.12 -8.12 -32.60
C ASN A 32 -38.95 -7.16 -32.39
N ALA A 33 -38.98 -6.38 -31.35
CA ALA A 33 -37.78 -5.78 -30.77
C ALA A 33 -36.90 -6.96 -30.34
N LYS A 34 -35.97 -7.37 -31.24
CA LYS A 34 -34.86 -8.24 -30.85
C LYS A 34 -34.24 -7.60 -29.59
N ALA A 35 -34.49 -8.20 -28.42
CA ALA A 35 -33.70 -7.94 -27.26
C ALA A 35 -32.24 -8.16 -27.72
N GLY A 36 -31.51 -7.07 -27.88
CA GLY A 36 -30.12 -7.11 -28.24
C GLY A 36 -29.42 -7.97 -27.18
N LYS A 37 -28.96 -9.15 -27.58
CA LYS A 37 -28.06 -9.94 -26.75
C LYS A 37 -26.88 -9.00 -26.45
N THR A 38 -26.82 -8.45 -25.23
CA THR A 38 -25.58 -7.85 -24.74
C THR A 38 -24.52 -8.93 -24.87
N SER A 39 -23.61 -8.77 -25.83
CA SER A 39 -22.53 -9.73 -26.02
C SER A 39 -21.77 -9.83 -24.72
N ALA A 40 -21.59 -11.07 -24.22
CA ALA A 40 -20.83 -11.29 -23.01
C ALA A 40 -19.44 -10.64 -23.17
N VAL A 41 -18.98 -9.91 -22.15
CA VAL A 41 -17.66 -9.26 -22.17
C VAL A 41 -16.59 -10.33 -22.31
N SER A 42 -15.72 -10.19 -23.30
CA SER A 42 -14.61 -11.11 -23.57
C SER A 42 -13.35 -10.34 -23.96
N GLY A 43 -12.19 -10.98 -23.83
CA GLY A 43 -10.91 -10.40 -24.20
C GLY A 43 -9.75 -10.88 -23.35
N SER A 44 -8.59 -10.28 -23.57
CA SER A 44 -7.37 -10.53 -22.79
C SER A 44 -6.83 -9.22 -22.26
N ILE A 45 -6.29 -9.25 -21.02
CA ILE A 45 -5.67 -8.12 -20.32
C ILE A 45 -4.24 -8.53 -20.00
N THR A 46 -3.25 -7.74 -20.41
CA THR A 46 -1.88 -7.80 -19.92
C THR A 46 -1.78 -6.92 -18.68
N PHE A 47 -1.20 -7.47 -17.59
CA PHE A 47 -1.15 -6.77 -16.32
C PHE A 47 0.23 -6.98 -15.67
N ASP A 48 1.07 -5.95 -15.68
CA ASP A 48 2.37 -5.97 -15.02
C ASP A 48 2.22 -5.46 -13.57
N GLY A 49 2.84 -6.17 -12.62
CA GLY A 49 2.65 -5.84 -11.21
C GLY A 49 3.87 -5.99 -10.31
N VAL A 50 3.83 -5.25 -9.19
CA VAL A 50 4.87 -5.29 -8.16
C VAL A 50 4.80 -6.57 -7.32
N TRP A 51 3.64 -7.18 -7.20
CA TRP A 51 3.44 -8.36 -6.35
C TRP A 51 4.11 -9.61 -6.93
N THR A 52 5.03 -10.19 -6.18
CA THR A 52 5.75 -11.43 -6.55
C THR A 52 5.44 -12.57 -5.58
N GLY A 53 5.92 -13.77 -5.83
CA GLY A 53 5.85 -14.90 -4.91
C GLY A 53 4.45 -15.18 -4.37
N ALA A 54 4.30 -15.14 -3.05
CA ALA A 54 3.03 -15.41 -2.37
C ALA A 54 1.96 -14.35 -2.63
N GLU A 55 2.36 -13.07 -2.79
CA GLU A 55 1.43 -11.99 -3.13
C GLU A 55 0.86 -12.16 -4.54
N ALA A 56 1.69 -12.49 -5.53
CA ALA A 56 1.23 -12.82 -6.88
C ALA A 56 0.24 -14.02 -6.86
N SER A 57 0.54 -15.03 -6.04
CA SER A 57 -0.35 -16.17 -5.83
C SER A 57 -1.68 -15.75 -5.22
N ALA A 58 -1.67 -14.86 -4.22
CA ALA A 58 -2.87 -14.30 -3.60
C ALA A 58 -3.71 -13.47 -4.59
N PHE A 59 -3.07 -12.63 -5.43
CA PHE A 59 -3.74 -11.91 -6.51
C PHE A 59 -4.33 -12.88 -7.55
N GLY A 60 -3.70 -14.02 -7.78
CA GLY A 60 -4.27 -15.09 -8.58
C GLY A 60 -5.65 -15.55 -8.10
N ASN A 61 -5.94 -15.50 -6.78
CA ASN A 61 -7.29 -15.79 -6.28
C ASN A 61 -8.29 -14.68 -6.58
N VAL A 62 -7.84 -13.41 -6.64
CA VAL A 62 -8.67 -12.29 -7.10
C VAL A 62 -9.06 -12.48 -8.56
N ILE A 63 -8.11 -12.86 -9.42
CA ILE A 63 -8.36 -13.16 -10.83
C ILE A 63 -9.33 -14.35 -10.96
N LYS A 64 -9.14 -15.42 -10.19
CA LYS A 64 -10.07 -16.56 -10.18
C LYS A 64 -11.48 -16.16 -9.75
N ALA A 65 -11.61 -15.27 -8.76
CA ALA A 65 -12.91 -14.74 -8.33
C ALA A 65 -13.57 -13.90 -9.42
N PHE A 66 -12.80 -13.07 -10.12
CA PHE A 66 -13.28 -12.31 -11.28
C PHE A 66 -13.77 -13.23 -12.40
N ASN A 67 -13.01 -14.26 -12.75
CA ASN A 67 -13.35 -15.17 -13.84
C ASN A 67 -14.64 -15.98 -13.57
N LYS A 68 -15.07 -16.12 -12.29
CA LYS A 68 -16.38 -16.70 -11.96
C LYS A 68 -17.54 -15.78 -12.38
N THR A 69 -17.32 -14.47 -12.43
CA THR A 69 -18.34 -13.48 -12.78
C THR A 69 -18.28 -13.06 -14.24
N VAL A 70 -17.06 -13.06 -14.83
CA VAL A 70 -16.80 -12.67 -16.22
C VAL A 70 -15.87 -13.69 -16.87
N PRO A 71 -16.39 -14.89 -17.23
CA PRO A 71 -15.55 -16.01 -17.71
C PRO A 71 -14.91 -15.77 -19.08
N GLY A 72 -15.44 -14.82 -19.87
CA GLY A 72 -14.90 -14.49 -21.19
C GLY A 72 -13.63 -13.63 -21.19
N VAL A 73 -13.19 -13.14 -20.03
CA VAL A 73 -12.00 -12.27 -19.91
C VAL A 73 -10.84 -13.04 -19.28
N LYS A 74 -9.69 -13.05 -19.98
CA LYS A 74 -8.44 -13.61 -19.46
C LYS A 74 -7.54 -12.50 -18.95
N VAL A 75 -7.12 -12.56 -17.68
CA VAL A 75 -6.14 -11.64 -17.09
C VAL A 75 -4.79 -12.36 -17.01
N ASN A 76 -3.78 -11.83 -17.70
CA ASN A 76 -2.40 -12.34 -17.73
C ASN A 76 -1.56 -11.44 -16.81
N TYR A 77 -1.45 -11.80 -15.54
CA TYR A 77 -0.62 -11.10 -14.57
C TYR A 77 0.84 -11.51 -14.74
N LYS A 78 1.72 -10.51 -14.84
CA LYS A 78 3.18 -10.69 -14.91
C LYS A 78 3.80 -10.05 -13.67
N PRO A 79 4.34 -10.84 -12.74
CA PRO A 79 5.09 -10.31 -11.59
C PRO A 79 6.41 -9.71 -12.06
N VAL A 80 6.65 -8.42 -11.72
CA VAL A 80 7.86 -7.68 -12.08
C VAL A 80 8.70 -7.36 -10.85
N GLY A 81 8.05 -7.12 -9.69
CA GLY A 81 8.72 -6.72 -8.45
C GLY A 81 9.21 -5.27 -8.48
N ASP A 82 10.24 -4.98 -7.69
CA ASP A 82 10.74 -3.62 -7.43
C ASP A 82 11.31 -2.91 -8.67
N ASN A 83 11.60 -3.64 -9.73
CA ASN A 83 11.97 -3.06 -11.02
C ASN A 83 10.78 -2.51 -11.83
N LEU A 84 9.54 -2.66 -11.35
CA LEU A 84 8.34 -2.25 -12.07
C LEU A 84 8.36 -0.77 -12.50
N PRO A 85 8.79 0.21 -11.68
CA PRO A 85 8.87 1.60 -12.09
C PRO A 85 9.75 1.82 -13.32
N THR A 86 10.90 1.16 -13.39
CA THR A 86 11.82 1.23 -14.54
C THR A 86 11.23 0.56 -15.77
N VAL A 87 10.64 -0.63 -15.61
CA VAL A 87 10.00 -1.39 -16.69
C VAL A 87 8.86 -0.60 -17.30
N LEU A 88 7.95 -0.06 -16.48
CA LEU A 88 6.82 0.73 -16.95
C LEU A 88 7.26 2.05 -17.60
N SER A 89 8.25 2.74 -17.01
CA SER A 89 8.78 3.98 -17.58
C SER A 89 9.35 3.77 -18.98
N THR A 90 10.09 2.66 -19.17
CA THR A 90 10.64 2.27 -20.46
C THR A 90 9.54 1.89 -21.46
N ALA A 91 8.57 1.10 -21.01
CA ALA A 91 7.45 0.67 -21.85
C ALA A 91 6.57 1.85 -22.31
N VAL A 92 6.31 2.82 -21.41
CA VAL A 92 5.59 4.06 -21.72
C VAL A 92 6.36 4.91 -22.70
N ALA A 93 7.69 5.07 -22.50
CA ALA A 93 8.54 5.83 -23.42
C ALA A 93 8.60 5.17 -24.81
N GLY A 94 8.60 3.85 -24.87
CA GLY A 94 8.57 3.07 -26.12
C GLY A 94 7.18 2.96 -26.77
N GLY A 95 6.12 3.55 -26.18
CA GLY A 95 4.76 3.51 -26.73
C GLY A 95 4.05 2.16 -26.60
N ASN A 96 4.60 1.21 -25.85
CA ASN A 96 4.07 -0.14 -25.69
C ASN A 96 3.92 -0.58 -24.22
N PRO A 97 3.14 0.18 -23.39
CA PRO A 97 2.85 -0.24 -22.03
C PRO A 97 1.90 -1.45 -22.00
N PRO A 98 1.84 -2.21 -20.88
CA PRO A 98 0.80 -3.21 -20.66
C PRO A 98 -0.60 -2.56 -20.67
N ASP A 99 -1.66 -3.37 -20.68
CA ASP A 99 -3.02 -2.84 -20.58
C ASP A 99 -3.28 -2.21 -19.21
N MET A 100 -2.78 -2.85 -18.15
CA MET A 100 -2.93 -2.43 -16.74
C MET A 100 -1.64 -2.66 -15.97
N ALA A 101 -1.51 -1.96 -14.85
CA ALA A 101 -0.48 -2.24 -13.86
C ALA A 101 -0.98 -1.95 -12.44
N ASP A 102 -0.33 -2.57 -11.43
CA ASP A 102 -0.36 -2.09 -10.06
C ASP A 102 0.94 -1.34 -9.75
N ILE A 103 0.85 -0.17 -9.18
CA ILE A 103 1.96 0.74 -8.94
C ILE A 103 1.91 1.16 -7.47
N ALA A 104 2.96 0.86 -6.70
CA ALA A 104 3.07 1.28 -5.30
C ALA A 104 3.32 2.79 -5.16
N GLN A 105 3.86 3.44 -6.21
CA GLN A 105 4.32 4.83 -6.18
C GLN A 105 3.30 5.81 -6.79
N PRO A 106 2.49 6.54 -6.01
CA PRO A 106 1.64 7.62 -6.51
C PRO A 106 2.39 8.70 -7.29
N GLY A 107 3.67 8.95 -6.97
CA GLY A 107 4.54 9.85 -7.73
C GLY A 107 4.72 9.43 -9.18
N LEU A 108 4.92 8.13 -9.43
CA LEU A 108 5.00 7.56 -10.78
C LEU A 108 3.64 7.61 -11.50
N VAL A 109 2.55 7.31 -10.79
CA VAL A 109 1.19 7.46 -11.35
C VAL A 109 0.96 8.90 -11.83
N LYS A 110 1.32 9.89 -11.01
CA LYS A 110 1.24 11.31 -11.35
C LYS A 110 2.04 11.64 -12.61
N GLN A 111 3.25 11.10 -12.76
CA GLN A 111 4.08 11.28 -13.94
C GLN A 111 3.42 10.69 -15.21
N PHE A 112 2.86 9.49 -15.11
CA PHE A 112 2.17 8.86 -16.26
C PHE A 112 0.88 9.62 -16.63
N VAL A 113 0.16 10.18 -15.65
CA VAL A 113 -0.98 11.07 -15.92
C VAL A 113 -0.52 12.33 -16.67
N ALA A 114 0.57 12.96 -16.22
CA ALA A 114 1.12 14.16 -16.88
C ALA A 114 1.57 13.89 -18.32
N LYS A 115 2.09 12.69 -18.61
CA LYS A 115 2.46 12.22 -19.95
C LYS A 115 1.26 11.80 -20.82
N GLY A 116 0.04 11.78 -20.26
CA GLY A 116 -1.14 11.28 -20.98
C GLY A 116 -1.15 9.77 -21.24
N ALA A 117 -0.27 9.02 -20.55
CA ALA A 117 -0.15 7.58 -20.75
C ALA A 117 -1.30 6.78 -20.13
N LEU A 118 -1.90 7.28 -19.04
CA LEU A 118 -2.99 6.60 -18.36
C LEU A 118 -4.37 7.01 -18.87
N LYS A 119 -5.30 6.08 -18.79
CA LYS A 119 -6.73 6.28 -19.09
C LYS A 119 -7.51 6.52 -17.79
N PRO A 120 -8.45 7.47 -17.75
CA PRO A 120 -9.32 7.66 -16.59
C PRO A 120 -10.23 6.46 -16.37
N ILE A 121 -10.37 6.03 -15.11
CA ILE A 121 -11.27 4.93 -14.70
C ILE A 121 -12.61 5.44 -14.17
N GLY A 122 -13.08 6.57 -14.68
CA GLY A 122 -14.33 7.22 -14.25
C GLY A 122 -15.58 6.33 -14.35
N TYR A 123 -15.57 5.34 -15.23
CA TYR A 123 -16.62 4.33 -15.34
C TYR A 123 -16.81 3.46 -14.08
N ALA A 124 -15.78 3.37 -13.21
CA ALA A 124 -15.86 2.69 -11.93
C ALA A 124 -16.33 3.60 -10.78
N ARG A 125 -16.53 4.91 -11.01
CA ARG A 125 -16.83 5.90 -9.97
C ARG A 125 -17.97 5.49 -9.04
N ARG A 126 -19.05 4.93 -9.56
CA ARG A 126 -20.21 4.49 -8.73
C ARG A 126 -19.80 3.40 -7.74
N THR A 127 -19.05 2.39 -8.19
CA THR A 127 -18.57 1.30 -7.35
C THR A 127 -17.55 1.81 -6.34
N LEU A 128 -16.65 2.71 -6.75
CA LEU A 128 -15.66 3.32 -5.85
C LEU A 128 -16.34 4.11 -4.71
N ILE A 129 -17.28 4.99 -5.01
CA ILE A 129 -18.01 5.78 -3.99
C ILE A 129 -18.80 4.88 -3.04
N ALA A 130 -19.36 3.79 -3.53
CA ALA A 130 -20.07 2.84 -2.69
C ALA A 130 -19.16 2.14 -1.67
N ASN A 131 -17.92 1.85 -2.03
CA ASN A 131 -17.03 0.97 -1.27
C ASN A 131 -15.84 1.66 -0.58
N PHE A 132 -15.45 2.87 -1.01
CA PHE A 132 -14.29 3.59 -0.48
C PHE A 132 -14.69 4.96 0.07
N THR A 133 -13.92 5.48 1.02
CA THR A 133 -14.08 6.86 1.48
C THR A 133 -13.49 7.83 0.46
N PRO A 134 -13.90 9.12 0.49
CA PRO A 134 -13.34 10.13 -0.41
C PRO A 134 -11.81 10.24 -0.36
N SER A 135 -11.20 10.07 0.82
CA SER A 135 -9.74 10.11 1.01
C SER A 135 -9.02 9.03 0.19
N TRP A 136 -9.53 7.81 0.16
CA TRP A 136 -8.96 6.73 -0.65
C TRP A 136 -9.11 6.98 -2.15
N ILE A 137 -10.24 7.54 -2.58
CA ILE A 137 -10.48 7.89 -3.98
C ILE A 137 -9.55 9.03 -4.42
N LEU A 138 -9.27 9.98 -3.53
CA LEU A 138 -8.36 11.10 -3.81
C LEU A 138 -6.92 10.66 -4.10
N LEU A 139 -6.44 9.57 -3.50
CA LEU A 139 -5.09 9.04 -3.76
C LEU A 139 -4.90 8.64 -5.23
N GLY A 140 -5.96 8.17 -5.90
CA GLY A 140 -5.96 7.86 -7.33
C GLY A 140 -6.49 8.97 -8.24
N THR A 141 -6.76 10.18 -7.70
CA THR A 141 -7.39 11.28 -8.44
C THR A 141 -6.36 12.36 -8.78
N PHE A 142 -6.19 12.61 -10.07
CA PHE A 142 -5.32 13.65 -10.60
C PHE A 142 -6.10 14.52 -11.58
N ASN A 143 -5.87 15.83 -11.57
CA ASN A 143 -6.56 16.78 -12.47
C ASN A 143 -8.10 16.59 -12.49
N LYS A 144 -8.70 16.35 -11.30
CA LYS A 144 -10.15 16.10 -11.08
C LYS A 144 -10.71 14.84 -11.77
N LYS A 145 -9.85 13.93 -12.28
CA LYS A 145 -10.24 12.64 -12.87
C LYS A 145 -9.64 11.50 -12.07
N ILE A 146 -10.37 10.39 -11.94
CA ILE A 146 -9.88 9.19 -11.28
C ILE A 146 -9.09 8.39 -12.31
N TYR A 147 -7.80 8.14 -12.03
CA TYR A 147 -6.89 7.35 -12.86
C TYR A 147 -6.46 6.05 -12.19
N GLY A 148 -6.62 5.94 -10.87
CA GLY A 148 -6.19 4.79 -10.13
C GLY A 148 -7.16 4.37 -9.03
N LEU A 149 -7.15 3.07 -8.73
CA LEU A 149 -7.78 2.46 -7.58
C LEU A 149 -6.69 1.96 -6.64
N VAL A 150 -6.57 2.54 -5.45
CA VAL A 150 -5.74 1.94 -4.39
C VAL A 150 -6.42 0.66 -3.92
N PHE A 151 -5.95 -0.45 -4.44
CA PHE A 151 -6.55 -1.78 -4.21
C PHE A 151 -6.03 -2.41 -2.92
N LYS A 152 -4.72 -2.43 -2.74
CA LYS A 152 -4.06 -2.89 -1.53
C LYS A 152 -3.54 -1.67 -0.78
N ALA A 153 -3.88 -1.58 0.49
CA ALA A 153 -3.31 -0.64 1.43
C ALA A 153 -2.33 -1.37 2.35
N SER A 154 -1.40 -0.65 2.97
CA SER A 154 -0.46 -1.22 3.93
C SER A 154 -0.18 -0.27 5.09
N ASN A 155 -0.03 -0.84 6.29
CA ASN A 155 0.49 -0.16 7.47
C ASN A 155 2.00 -0.43 7.54
N LYS A 156 2.81 0.54 7.12
CA LYS A 156 4.28 0.43 7.12
C LYS A 156 4.91 0.81 8.48
N SER A 157 4.11 0.95 9.53
CA SER A 157 4.58 1.27 10.89
C SER A 157 4.46 0.08 11.84
N THR A 158 4.73 -1.11 11.34
CA THR A 158 4.69 -2.36 12.11
C THR A 158 6.11 -2.90 12.30
N VAL A 159 6.36 -3.51 13.44
CA VAL A 159 7.62 -4.21 13.76
C VAL A 159 7.28 -5.67 14.03
N TRP A 160 7.87 -6.55 13.25
CA TRP A 160 7.69 -8.00 13.37
C TRP A 160 8.85 -8.60 14.13
N TYR A 161 8.56 -9.58 14.99
CA TYR A 161 9.59 -10.19 15.82
C TYR A 161 9.43 -11.70 15.94
N ASN A 162 10.56 -12.38 16.15
CA ASN A 162 10.58 -13.81 16.47
C ASN A 162 10.25 -14.02 17.96
N VAL A 163 9.16 -14.76 18.23
CA VAL A 163 8.67 -15.01 19.60
C VAL A 163 9.69 -15.80 20.42
N HIS A 164 10.37 -16.77 19.82
CA HIS A 164 11.37 -17.60 20.53
C HIS A 164 12.59 -16.77 20.91
N ALA A 165 13.10 -15.92 20.02
CA ALA A 165 14.22 -15.03 20.31
C ALA A 165 13.90 -14.05 21.44
N PHE A 166 12.71 -13.44 21.42
CA PHE A 166 12.26 -12.53 22.49
C PHE A 166 12.12 -13.27 23.83
N LYS A 167 11.51 -14.45 23.83
CA LYS A 167 11.36 -15.28 25.03
C LYS A 167 12.72 -15.69 25.60
N ASN A 168 13.64 -16.17 24.76
CA ASN A 168 14.98 -16.60 25.19
C ASN A 168 15.81 -15.45 25.76
N ALA A 169 15.67 -14.24 25.23
CA ALA A 169 16.31 -13.04 25.74
C ALA A 169 15.57 -12.42 26.94
N GLY A 170 14.39 -12.91 27.31
CA GLY A 170 13.57 -12.36 28.40
C GLY A 170 13.05 -10.95 28.12
N VAL A 171 12.87 -10.56 26.85
CA VAL A 171 12.39 -9.24 26.46
C VAL A 171 10.91 -9.27 26.07
N LYS A 172 10.24 -8.14 26.28
CA LYS A 172 8.84 -7.91 25.85
C LYS A 172 8.81 -6.93 24.68
N ALA A 173 7.72 -6.91 23.93
CA ALA A 173 7.47 -5.94 22.86
C ALA A 173 7.62 -4.50 23.39
N PRO A 174 8.55 -3.69 22.85
CA PRO A 174 8.82 -2.34 23.31
C PRO A 174 7.79 -1.36 22.74
N THR A 175 7.45 -0.32 23.54
CA THR A 175 6.54 0.75 23.12
C THR A 175 7.24 2.09 22.91
N THR A 176 8.49 2.22 23.39
CA THR A 176 9.30 3.43 23.25
C THR A 176 10.66 3.10 22.64
N TRP A 177 11.28 4.10 22.00
CA TRP A 177 12.58 3.93 21.36
C TRP A 177 13.69 3.49 22.35
N PRO A 178 13.80 4.05 23.59
CA PRO A 178 14.76 3.54 24.56
C PRO A 178 14.54 2.07 24.95
N GLN A 179 13.27 1.63 25.06
CA GLN A 179 12.96 0.21 25.30
C GLN A 179 13.35 -0.66 24.09
N PHE A 180 13.13 -0.15 22.88
CA PHE A 180 13.48 -0.85 21.63
C PHE A 180 15.00 -1.08 21.51
N THR A 181 15.80 -0.05 21.72
CA THR A 181 17.26 -0.16 21.66
C THR A 181 17.83 -1.03 22.81
N LYS A 182 17.22 -0.96 24.00
CA LYS A 182 17.56 -1.85 25.12
C LYS A 182 17.23 -3.31 24.81
N ALA A 183 16.03 -3.57 24.28
CA ALA A 183 15.62 -4.92 23.85
C ALA A 183 16.59 -5.50 22.82
N ALA A 184 16.96 -4.71 21.82
CA ALA A 184 17.95 -5.10 20.79
C ALA A 184 19.31 -5.48 21.41
N SER A 185 19.81 -4.68 22.35
CA SER A 185 21.06 -4.99 23.06
C SER A 185 20.97 -6.28 23.86
N THR A 186 19.84 -6.54 24.53
CA THR A 186 19.60 -7.76 25.30
C THR A 186 19.51 -8.99 24.40
N ILE A 187 18.80 -8.88 23.26
CA ILE A 187 18.70 -9.93 22.24
C ILE A 187 20.09 -10.25 21.68
N LYS A 188 20.87 -9.22 21.35
CA LYS A 188 22.25 -9.42 20.88
C LYS A 188 23.10 -10.19 21.90
N ALA A 189 22.98 -9.84 23.19
CA ALA A 189 23.70 -10.54 24.26
C ALA A 189 23.29 -12.01 24.41
N SER A 190 22.08 -12.40 23.95
CA SER A 190 21.62 -13.79 23.90
C SER A 190 22.12 -14.56 22.67
N GLY A 191 22.95 -13.95 21.82
CA GLY A 191 23.60 -14.60 20.66
C GLY A 191 22.83 -14.47 19.34
N VAL A 192 21.71 -13.73 19.30
CA VAL A 192 20.94 -13.51 18.07
C VAL A 192 21.11 -12.07 17.61
N PRO A 193 21.48 -11.81 16.33
CA PRO A 193 21.43 -10.45 15.77
C PRO A 193 20.05 -9.82 15.97
N PRO A 194 19.92 -8.59 16.50
CA PRO A 194 18.61 -8.00 16.70
C PRO A 194 17.84 -7.73 15.42
N TYR A 195 18.50 -7.37 14.30
CA TYR A 195 17.80 -6.87 13.12
C TYR A 195 18.08 -7.71 11.87
N SER A 196 17.06 -7.88 11.05
CA SER A 196 17.17 -8.27 9.65
C SER A 196 16.74 -7.09 8.78
N ILE A 197 17.62 -6.70 7.83
CA ILE A 197 17.41 -5.53 6.97
C ILE A 197 17.41 -5.99 5.52
N GLY A 198 16.37 -5.69 4.78
CA GLY A 198 16.25 -5.94 3.33
C GLY A 198 16.91 -4.84 2.51
N GLY A 199 18.21 -4.57 2.77
CA GLY A 199 18.91 -3.42 2.18
C GLY A 199 19.14 -3.48 0.68
N ALA A 200 19.03 -4.67 0.06
CA ALA A 200 19.19 -4.81 -1.39
C ALA A 200 18.13 -4.04 -2.18
N ASP A 201 16.93 -3.98 -1.67
CA ASP A 201 15.79 -3.35 -2.36
C ASP A 201 15.79 -1.82 -2.21
N GLY A 202 16.41 -1.31 -1.15
CA GLY A 202 16.54 0.13 -0.88
C GLY A 202 15.31 0.75 -0.20
N TRP A 203 14.10 0.44 -0.65
CA TRP A 203 12.85 0.99 -0.09
C TRP A 203 12.62 0.59 1.39
N THR A 204 13.10 -0.56 1.84
CA THR A 204 13.04 -0.96 3.25
C THR A 204 13.79 0.00 4.17
N LEU A 205 14.83 0.65 3.65
CA LEU A 205 15.60 1.66 4.38
C LEU A 205 14.85 3.00 4.43
N THR A 206 14.09 3.34 3.38
CA THR A 206 13.22 4.53 3.41
C THR A 206 12.10 4.37 4.42
N ASP A 207 11.48 3.19 4.51
CA ASP A 207 10.44 2.90 5.50
C ASP A 207 10.95 3.07 6.94
N LEU A 208 12.16 2.60 7.22
CA LEU A 208 12.81 2.81 8.53
C LEU A 208 13.04 4.30 8.81
N PHE A 209 13.62 5.05 7.85
CA PHE A 209 13.85 6.49 7.98
C PHE A 209 12.53 7.23 8.20
N GLU A 210 11.52 6.97 7.42
CA GLU A 210 10.22 7.65 7.46
C GLU A 210 9.49 7.44 8.79
N ASN A 211 9.50 6.21 9.31
CA ASN A 211 8.95 5.90 10.61
C ASN A 211 9.65 6.66 11.75
N ILE A 212 10.98 6.81 11.67
CA ILE A 212 11.76 7.63 12.60
C ILE A 212 11.41 9.11 12.40
N TYR A 213 11.43 9.59 11.15
CA TYR A 213 11.28 10.99 10.83
C TYR A 213 9.92 11.56 11.23
N ILE A 214 8.82 10.87 10.92
CA ILE A 214 7.47 11.32 11.30
C ILE A 214 7.30 11.44 12.82
N ARG A 215 7.97 10.59 13.59
CA ARG A 215 7.94 10.60 15.07
C ARG A 215 8.84 11.67 15.69
N GLN A 216 9.94 12.02 15.06
CA GLN A 216 10.86 13.03 15.55
C GLN A 216 10.53 14.44 15.06
N ALA A 217 10.21 14.58 13.79
CA ALA A 217 9.98 15.87 13.16
C ALA A 217 8.50 16.28 13.11
N GLY A 218 7.60 15.30 13.28
CA GLY A 218 6.17 15.48 13.20
C GLY A 218 5.60 15.49 11.77
N PRO A 219 4.28 15.30 11.62
CA PRO A 219 3.64 15.15 10.30
C PRO A 219 3.76 16.40 9.42
N ALA A 220 3.86 17.61 10.00
CA ALA A 220 4.00 18.84 9.23
C ALA A 220 5.35 18.91 8.50
N LYS A 221 6.47 18.63 9.18
CA LYS A 221 7.78 18.57 8.53
C LYS A 221 7.90 17.39 7.58
N TYR A 222 7.30 16.24 7.91
CA TYR A 222 7.22 15.10 7.02
C TYR A 222 6.58 15.49 5.69
N ALA A 223 5.41 16.13 5.71
CA ALA A 223 4.73 16.59 4.50
C ALA A 223 5.55 17.62 3.69
N LEU A 224 6.27 18.52 4.35
CA LEU A 224 7.13 19.49 3.67
C LEU A 224 8.35 18.84 3.02
N LEU A 225 8.95 17.83 3.65
CA LEU A 225 10.06 17.06 3.09
C LEU A 225 9.59 16.23 1.89
N THR A 226 8.43 15.57 2.00
CA THR A 226 7.81 14.81 0.91
C THR A 226 7.68 15.59 -0.39
N ILE A 227 7.39 16.88 -0.33
CA ILE A 227 7.24 17.75 -1.53
C ILE A 227 8.44 18.67 -1.78
N HIS A 228 9.56 18.38 -1.14
CA HIS A 228 10.81 19.13 -1.22
C HIS A 228 10.67 20.65 -0.94
N LYS A 229 9.73 21.03 -0.07
CA LYS A 229 9.64 22.37 0.53
C LYS A 229 10.48 22.52 1.79
N LEU A 230 10.93 21.41 2.36
CA LEU A 230 11.96 21.33 3.37
C LEU A 230 13.16 20.63 2.72
N LYS A 231 14.37 21.13 3.02
CA LYS A 231 15.61 20.55 2.47
C LYS A 231 16.00 19.27 3.19
N TRP A 232 16.57 18.34 2.49
CA TRP A 232 17.16 17.13 3.08
C TRP A 232 18.37 17.43 3.99
N THR A 233 18.96 18.63 3.87
CA THR A 233 20.01 19.12 4.78
C THR A 233 19.48 19.75 6.07
N ASP A 234 18.14 19.81 6.28
CA ASP A 234 17.52 20.35 7.50
C ASP A 234 18.03 19.59 8.74
N PRO A 235 18.24 20.27 9.88
CA PRO A 235 18.69 19.63 11.12
C PRO A 235 17.79 18.47 11.57
N SER A 236 16.49 18.51 11.29
CA SER A 236 15.58 17.39 11.64
C SER A 236 15.88 16.11 10.87
N VAL A 237 16.25 16.22 9.57
CA VAL A 237 16.68 15.08 8.76
C VAL A 237 17.97 14.47 9.31
N LYS A 238 18.96 15.30 9.62
CA LYS A 238 20.22 14.83 10.23
C LYS A 238 19.98 14.15 11.57
N THR A 239 19.03 14.64 12.37
CA THR A 239 18.64 13.98 13.63
C THR A 239 18.04 12.61 13.37
N ALA A 240 17.17 12.48 12.37
CA ALA A 240 16.58 11.18 12.02
C ALA A 240 17.63 10.18 11.49
N LEU A 241 18.58 10.63 10.65
CA LEU A 241 19.70 9.80 10.19
C LEU A 241 20.56 9.30 11.37
N LYS A 242 20.86 10.16 12.36
CA LYS A 242 21.56 9.73 13.58
C LYS A 242 20.78 8.68 14.37
N THR A 243 19.47 8.78 14.41
CA THR A 243 18.60 7.78 15.06
C THR A 243 18.55 6.48 14.27
N MET A 244 18.46 6.56 12.94
CA MET A 244 18.56 5.39 12.04
C MET A 244 19.89 4.66 12.22
N ALA A 245 20.98 5.39 12.40
CA ALA A 245 22.31 4.83 12.68
C ALA A 245 22.38 4.03 14.00
N GLN A 246 21.47 4.21 14.94
CA GLN A 246 21.40 3.36 16.16
C GLN A 246 20.95 1.92 15.81
N VAL A 247 20.24 1.74 14.71
CA VAL A 247 19.83 0.42 14.20
C VAL A 247 20.92 -0.18 13.32
N ILE A 248 21.35 0.56 12.29
CA ILE A 248 22.24 0.05 11.24
C ILE A 248 23.73 0.31 11.47
N GLY A 249 24.08 1.13 12.49
CA GLY A 249 25.44 1.61 12.72
C GLY A 249 26.43 0.58 13.27
N THR A 250 25.96 -0.58 13.71
CA THR A 250 26.80 -1.66 14.22
C THR A 250 26.57 -2.92 13.40
N SER A 251 27.57 -3.36 12.68
CA SER A 251 27.52 -4.55 11.80
C SER A 251 26.93 -5.78 12.54
N ALA A 252 27.40 -6.06 13.75
CA ALA A 252 26.94 -7.19 14.56
C ALA A 252 25.46 -7.08 15.05
N ASN A 253 24.77 -5.98 14.77
CA ASN A 253 23.33 -5.84 15.04
C ASN A 253 22.47 -6.41 13.92
N MET A 254 23.06 -6.71 12.76
CA MET A 254 22.33 -7.14 11.57
C MET A 254 22.69 -8.58 11.20
N ALA A 255 21.70 -9.33 10.73
CA ALA A 255 21.92 -10.66 10.14
C ALA A 255 22.91 -10.57 8.97
N GLY A 256 23.98 -11.35 9.01
CA GLY A 256 25.04 -11.30 8.02
C GLY A 256 25.92 -10.04 8.08
N GLY A 257 25.76 -9.20 9.08
CA GLY A 257 26.49 -7.93 9.23
C GLY A 257 26.08 -6.90 8.17
N THR A 258 26.85 -5.80 8.06
CA THR A 258 26.57 -4.74 7.08
C THR A 258 26.57 -5.26 5.64
N SER A 259 27.56 -6.07 5.27
CA SER A 259 27.65 -6.64 3.91
C SER A 259 26.48 -7.56 3.58
N GLY A 260 26.06 -8.39 4.55
CA GLY A 260 24.86 -9.23 4.40
C GLY A 260 23.59 -8.39 4.26
N ALA A 261 23.40 -7.40 5.13
CA ALA A 261 22.22 -6.53 5.11
C ALA A 261 22.06 -5.80 3.76
N VAL A 262 23.15 -5.31 3.16
CA VAL A 262 23.12 -4.65 1.83
C VAL A 262 22.72 -5.60 0.69
N GLN A 263 22.98 -6.90 0.84
CA GLN A 263 22.70 -7.91 -0.19
C GLN A 263 21.41 -8.69 0.07
N THR A 264 20.82 -8.55 1.25
CA THR A 264 19.60 -9.24 1.62
C THR A 264 18.41 -8.52 1.02
N ASP A 265 17.58 -9.24 0.25
CA ASP A 265 16.30 -8.76 -0.25
C ASP A 265 15.22 -8.79 0.85
N PHE A 266 14.10 -8.14 0.61
CA PHE A 266 13.00 -8.04 1.57
C PHE A 266 12.44 -9.43 1.96
N PRO A 267 12.07 -10.33 1.04
CA PRO A 267 11.59 -11.67 1.41
C PRO A 267 12.58 -12.47 2.26
N THR A 268 13.87 -12.40 1.94
CA THR A 268 14.92 -13.04 2.73
C THR A 268 15.02 -12.41 4.12
N SER A 269 14.89 -11.08 4.23
CA SER A 269 14.91 -10.40 5.52
C SER A 269 13.77 -10.86 6.45
N VAL A 270 12.59 -11.09 5.91
CA VAL A 270 11.43 -11.66 6.62
C VAL A 270 11.71 -13.09 7.06
N ASN A 271 12.17 -13.94 6.16
CA ASN A 271 12.47 -15.35 6.47
C ASN A 271 13.55 -15.50 7.54
N ASN A 272 14.54 -14.62 7.58
CA ASN A 272 15.56 -14.59 8.62
C ASN A 272 14.98 -14.44 10.04
N VAL A 273 13.85 -13.76 10.17
CA VAL A 273 13.14 -13.58 11.44
C VAL A 273 12.14 -14.67 11.71
N PHE A 274 11.41 -15.14 10.69
CA PHE A 274 10.29 -16.07 10.87
C PHE A 274 10.73 -17.53 10.96
N GLN A 275 11.92 -17.88 10.51
CA GLN A 275 12.47 -19.24 10.63
C GLN A 275 12.82 -19.59 12.09
N ASN A 276 12.94 -20.90 12.38
CA ASN A 276 13.39 -21.41 13.67
C ASN A 276 14.52 -22.44 13.46
N PRO A 277 15.75 -22.21 14.00
CA PRO A 277 16.18 -21.02 14.75
C PRO A 277 16.25 -19.77 13.86
N PRO A 278 15.99 -18.57 14.43
CA PRO A 278 16.03 -17.32 13.67
C PRO A 278 17.48 -16.87 13.42
N LYS A 279 17.70 -16.23 12.26
CA LYS A 279 18.97 -15.55 11.96
C LYS A 279 19.00 -14.11 12.47
N ALA A 280 17.83 -13.54 12.75
CA ALA A 280 17.64 -12.27 13.42
C ALA A 280 16.32 -12.25 14.18
N ALA A 281 16.18 -11.33 15.14
CA ALA A 281 15.00 -11.29 16.00
C ALA A 281 13.89 -10.35 15.49
N ILE A 282 14.22 -9.32 14.69
CA ILE A 282 13.30 -8.23 14.35
C ILE A 282 13.46 -7.88 12.86
N VAL A 283 12.34 -7.66 12.18
CA VAL A 283 12.24 -6.96 10.90
C VAL A 283 11.19 -5.83 11.01
N MET A 284 11.52 -4.66 10.51
CA MET A 284 10.68 -3.45 10.58
C MET A 284 10.11 -3.17 9.20
N GLU A 285 8.87 -3.60 8.96
CA GLU A 285 8.19 -3.48 7.67
C GLU A 285 6.67 -3.53 7.85
N GLY A 286 5.95 -3.38 6.75
CA GLY A 286 4.51 -3.28 6.75
C GLY A 286 3.74 -4.54 7.16
N ASP A 287 2.43 -4.40 7.23
CA ASP A 287 1.49 -5.48 7.59
C ASP A 287 1.41 -6.59 6.53
N PHE A 288 2.07 -6.42 5.40
CA PHE A 288 2.22 -7.41 4.34
C PHE A 288 3.31 -8.47 4.62
N VAL A 289 4.17 -8.27 5.63
CA VAL A 289 5.28 -9.17 5.98
C VAL A 289 4.89 -10.65 6.07
N PRO A 290 3.80 -11.06 6.75
CA PRO A 290 3.40 -12.45 6.77
C PRO A 290 3.04 -13.02 5.39
N GLY A 291 2.59 -12.16 4.48
CA GLY A 291 2.19 -12.53 3.11
C GLY A 291 3.38 -12.87 2.19
N VAL A 292 4.59 -12.44 2.53
CA VAL A 292 5.80 -12.73 1.73
C VAL A 292 6.67 -13.83 2.33
N ALA A 293 6.41 -14.22 3.58
CA ALA A 293 7.15 -15.30 4.23
C ALA A 293 6.99 -16.62 3.46
N THR A 294 8.12 -17.27 3.14
CA THR A 294 8.13 -18.58 2.49
C THR A 294 8.34 -19.72 3.50
N VAL A 295 8.83 -19.39 4.69
CA VAL A 295 8.95 -20.34 5.80
C VAL A 295 7.60 -20.58 6.46
N LYS A 296 7.37 -21.81 6.94
CA LYS A 296 6.15 -22.14 7.69
C LYS A 296 6.30 -21.61 9.12
N ALA A 297 5.62 -20.51 9.41
CA ALA A 297 5.60 -19.87 10.73
C ALA A 297 4.16 -19.54 11.13
N LYS A 298 3.87 -19.64 12.44
CA LYS A 298 2.53 -19.41 12.99
C LYS A 298 2.47 -18.11 13.78
N PRO A 299 1.49 -17.22 13.51
CA PRO A 299 1.29 -16.00 14.28
C PRO A 299 1.05 -16.31 15.77
N GLY A 300 1.64 -15.52 16.65
CA GLY A 300 1.56 -15.67 18.11
C GLY A 300 2.42 -16.81 18.70
N THR A 301 2.88 -17.76 17.88
CA THR A 301 3.75 -18.87 18.32
C THR A 301 5.19 -18.65 17.86
N ASP A 302 5.39 -18.41 16.58
CA ASP A 302 6.73 -18.28 15.99
C ASP A 302 7.10 -16.81 15.77
N TYR A 303 6.12 -15.99 15.37
CA TYR A 303 6.29 -14.56 15.21
C TYR A 303 5.15 -13.77 15.85
N GLY A 304 5.43 -12.53 16.22
CA GLY A 304 4.47 -11.55 16.68
C GLY A 304 4.75 -10.19 16.07
N GLU A 305 3.90 -9.22 16.42
CA GLU A 305 4.05 -7.85 15.95
C GLU A 305 3.84 -6.85 17.09
N PHE A 306 4.36 -5.65 16.90
CA PHE A 306 4.04 -4.47 17.70
C PHE A 306 4.17 -3.21 16.83
N ALA A 307 3.45 -2.15 17.21
CA ALA A 307 3.54 -0.87 16.52
C ALA A 307 4.94 -0.27 16.63
N PHE A 308 5.41 0.43 15.59
CA PHE A 308 6.70 1.12 15.63
C PHE A 308 6.79 2.03 16.88
N PRO A 309 7.86 1.93 17.67
CA PRO A 309 7.96 2.58 18.96
C PRO A 309 7.87 4.10 18.91
N SER A 310 7.32 4.72 19.94
CA SER A 310 7.33 6.17 20.07
C SER A 310 8.76 6.69 20.28
N ILE A 311 9.08 7.83 19.67
CA ILE A 311 10.37 8.52 19.83
C ILE A 311 10.09 9.85 20.51
N ASN A 312 10.80 10.13 21.62
CA ASN A 312 10.65 11.37 22.39
C ASN A 312 9.20 11.68 22.81
N GLY A 313 8.42 10.64 23.15
CA GLY A 313 7.02 10.80 23.54
C GLY A 313 6.09 11.19 22.37
N SER A 314 6.48 10.92 21.12
CA SER A 314 5.65 11.22 19.95
C SER A 314 4.28 10.56 20.04
N ALA A 315 3.27 11.23 19.51
CA ALA A 315 1.95 10.64 19.31
C ALA A 315 2.02 9.42 18.37
N PRO A 316 1.11 8.44 18.51
CA PRO A 316 0.99 7.34 17.56
C PRO A 316 0.81 7.85 16.13
N SER A 317 1.74 7.48 15.26
CA SER A 317 1.75 7.84 13.85
C SER A 317 1.88 6.60 13.00
N VAL A 318 1.20 6.58 11.85
CA VAL A 318 1.25 5.49 10.89
C VAL A 318 1.69 6.02 9.53
N VAL A 319 2.76 5.46 9.00
CA VAL A 319 3.12 5.57 7.59
C VAL A 319 2.31 4.51 6.86
N ILE A 320 1.54 4.92 5.86
CA ILE A 320 0.75 4.01 5.03
C ILE A 320 1.33 3.94 3.62
N GLY A 321 1.29 2.76 3.02
CA GLY A 321 1.49 2.56 1.61
C GLY A 321 0.20 2.16 0.91
N GLY A 322 0.26 2.04 -0.41
CA GLY A 322 -0.87 1.52 -1.16
C GLY A 322 -0.57 1.31 -2.62
N ASP A 323 -0.90 0.11 -3.09
CA ASP A 323 -0.68 -0.29 -4.47
C ASP A 323 -1.87 0.12 -5.31
N THR A 324 -1.60 0.97 -6.29
CA THR A 324 -2.61 1.63 -7.12
C THR A 324 -2.72 0.92 -8.47
N ILE A 325 -3.89 0.34 -8.73
CA ILE A 325 -4.20 -0.24 -10.04
C ILE A 325 -4.56 0.87 -11.00
N VAL A 326 -3.86 0.89 -12.14
CA VAL A 326 -4.03 1.86 -13.23
C VAL A 326 -4.29 1.16 -14.56
N ALA A 327 -4.86 1.88 -15.53
CA ALA A 327 -5.10 1.41 -16.88
C ALA A 327 -4.38 2.29 -17.91
N PHE A 328 -3.60 1.69 -18.80
CA PHE A 328 -2.96 2.35 -19.95
C PHE A 328 -3.86 2.30 -21.21
N ARG A 329 -4.80 1.36 -21.24
CA ARG A 329 -5.78 1.18 -22.31
C ARG A 329 -7.20 1.22 -21.74
N ASP A 330 -8.18 1.37 -22.63
CA ASP A 330 -9.59 1.39 -22.27
C ASP A 330 -10.36 0.48 -23.23
N ASN A 331 -11.02 -0.54 -22.67
CA ASN A 331 -11.89 -1.45 -23.37
C ASN A 331 -12.85 -2.16 -22.39
N PRO A 332 -13.91 -2.83 -22.87
CA PRO A 332 -14.91 -3.47 -22.00
C PRO A 332 -14.34 -4.50 -21.02
N ALA A 333 -13.27 -5.23 -21.37
CA ALA A 333 -12.63 -6.21 -20.49
C ALA A 333 -11.94 -5.52 -19.30
N ILE A 334 -11.17 -4.45 -19.57
CA ILE A 334 -10.51 -3.63 -18.54
C ILE A 334 -11.55 -2.98 -17.63
N GLU A 335 -12.61 -2.39 -18.20
CA GLU A 335 -13.68 -1.78 -17.41
C GLU A 335 -14.35 -2.79 -16.47
N ALA A 336 -14.64 -4.00 -16.97
CA ALA A 336 -15.25 -5.06 -16.14
C ALA A 336 -14.32 -5.45 -15.00
N PHE A 337 -13.02 -5.59 -15.27
CA PHE A 337 -12.05 -5.98 -14.26
C PHE A 337 -11.85 -4.88 -13.21
N VAL A 338 -11.69 -3.62 -13.59
CA VAL A 338 -11.56 -2.49 -12.64
C VAL A 338 -12.82 -2.34 -11.78
N LYS A 339 -14.02 -2.48 -12.36
CA LYS A 339 -15.28 -2.46 -11.59
C LYS A 339 -15.34 -3.59 -10.56
N PHE A 340 -14.87 -4.81 -10.92
CA PHE A 340 -14.77 -5.93 -10.00
C PHE A 340 -13.76 -5.65 -8.88
N LEU A 341 -12.56 -5.17 -9.21
CA LEU A 341 -11.51 -4.85 -8.23
C LEU A 341 -11.97 -3.84 -7.17
N ALA A 342 -12.89 -2.94 -7.52
CA ALA A 342 -13.48 -1.99 -6.58
C ALA A 342 -14.54 -2.60 -5.63
N THR A 343 -14.83 -3.92 -5.71
CA THR A 343 -15.84 -4.59 -4.86
C THR A 343 -15.24 -5.21 -3.59
N PRO A 344 -16.05 -5.42 -2.54
CA PRO A 344 -15.63 -6.18 -1.35
C PRO A 344 -15.21 -7.62 -1.67
N ALA A 345 -15.82 -8.24 -2.69
CA ALA A 345 -15.51 -9.61 -3.10
C ALA A 345 -14.07 -9.76 -3.62
N ALA A 346 -13.59 -8.78 -4.39
CA ALA A 346 -12.20 -8.75 -4.86
C ALA A 346 -11.22 -8.63 -3.68
N ALA A 347 -11.48 -7.70 -2.76
CA ALA A 347 -10.66 -7.53 -1.56
C ALA A 347 -10.65 -8.79 -0.67
N ALA A 348 -11.82 -9.40 -0.46
CA ALA A 348 -11.97 -10.61 0.33
C ALA A 348 -11.20 -11.81 -0.25
N ALA A 349 -11.12 -11.92 -1.57
CA ALA A 349 -10.40 -13.01 -2.24
C ALA A 349 -8.90 -13.00 -1.91
N TRP A 350 -8.30 -11.84 -1.68
CA TRP A 350 -6.92 -11.73 -1.18
C TRP A 350 -6.85 -11.78 0.35
N ALA A 351 -7.64 -10.95 1.04
CA ALA A 351 -7.60 -10.81 2.50
C ALA A 351 -7.68 -12.15 3.24
N SER A 352 -8.42 -13.14 2.68
CA SER A 352 -8.50 -14.51 3.21
C SER A 352 -7.16 -15.26 3.24
N LYS A 353 -6.11 -14.74 2.58
CA LYS A 353 -4.76 -15.33 2.54
C LYS A 353 -3.79 -14.61 3.48
N GLY A 354 -4.18 -13.50 4.06
CA GLY A 354 -3.31 -12.65 4.87
C GLY A 354 -2.43 -11.70 4.03
N GLY A 355 -1.63 -10.87 4.70
CA GLY A 355 -0.71 -9.92 4.06
C GLY A 355 -1.40 -8.86 3.18
N PHE A 356 -2.63 -8.48 3.54
CA PHE A 356 -3.47 -7.58 2.75
C PHE A 356 -4.29 -6.68 3.67
N ALA A 357 -4.23 -5.39 3.42
CA ALA A 357 -5.17 -4.42 3.93
C ALA A 357 -5.83 -3.67 2.76
N THR A 358 -6.92 -3.00 3.00
CA THR A 358 -7.65 -2.27 1.95
C THR A 358 -8.43 -1.10 2.52
N GLY A 359 -8.59 -0.06 1.70
CA GLY A 359 -9.52 1.04 1.97
C GLY A 359 -11.01 0.69 1.70
N ASN A 360 -11.32 -0.54 1.28
CA ASN A 360 -12.70 -0.97 1.04
C ASN A 360 -13.43 -1.17 2.37
N ARG A 361 -14.30 -0.18 2.71
CA ARG A 361 -15.04 -0.13 3.98
C ARG A 361 -16.12 -1.20 4.15
N ASN A 362 -16.50 -1.86 3.07
CA ASN A 362 -17.56 -2.88 3.05
C ASN A 362 -16.99 -4.31 3.04
N MET A 363 -15.66 -4.49 3.03
CA MET A 363 -15.05 -5.80 3.21
C MET A 363 -15.16 -6.23 4.68
N PRO A 364 -15.76 -7.39 4.99
CA PRO A 364 -15.89 -7.85 6.37
C PRO A 364 -14.54 -8.17 6.99
N ALA A 365 -14.24 -7.62 8.16
CA ALA A 365 -12.99 -7.90 8.88
C ALA A 365 -12.85 -9.37 9.32
N SER A 366 -13.97 -10.12 9.38
CA SER A 366 -13.97 -11.57 9.66
C SER A 366 -13.32 -12.42 8.57
N VAL A 367 -13.07 -11.86 7.39
CA VAL A 367 -12.40 -12.55 6.28
C VAL A 367 -10.91 -12.79 6.56
N TYR A 368 -10.28 -11.95 7.39
CA TYR A 368 -8.87 -12.12 7.75
C TYR A 368 -8.63 -13.44 8.49
N PRO A 369 -7.56 -14.20 8.17
CA PRO A 369 -7.37 -15.57 8.62
C PRO A 369 -7.09 -15.68 10.14
N ASP A 370 -6.53 -14.63 10.75
CA ASP A 370 -6.14 -14.62 12.16
C ASP A 370 -6.29 -13.23 12.80
N ALA A 371 -6.14 -13.17 14.12
CA ALA A 371 -6.31 -11.95 14.89
C ALA A 371 -5.21 -10.91 14.62
N THR A 372 -3.97 -11.36 14.40
CA THR A 372 -2.81 -10.49 14.14
C THR A 372 -2.99 -9.76 12.80
N THR A 373 -3.24 -10.51 11.73
CA THR A 373 -3.50 -9.94 10.41
C THR A 373 -4.69 -8.97 10.41
N ARG A 374 -5.75 -9.32 11.16
CA ARG A 374 -6.90 -8.43 11.34
C ARG A 374 -6.54 -7.15 12.08
N ALA A 375 -5.77 -7.26 13.17
CA ALA A 375 -5.38 -6.11 13.98
C ALA A 375 -4.54 -5.10 13.19
N THR A 376 -3.53 -5.57 12.44
CA THR A 376 -2.67 -4.72 11.61
C THR A 376 -3.46 -4.02 10.51
N ALA A 377 -4.33 -4.76 9.81
CA ALA A 377 -5.15 -4.20 8.73
C ALA A 377 -6.14 -3.12 9.21
N VAL A 378 -6.76 -3.30 10.41
CA VAL A 378 -7.68 -2.30 10.96
C VAL A 378 -6.98 -1.15 11.68
N ALA A 379 -5.68 -1.26 11.99
CA ALA A 379 -4.91 -0.20 12.64
C ALA A 379 -4.86 1.07 11.79
N ILE A 380 -4.84 0.96 10.47
CA ILE A 380 -4.90 2.10 9.53
C ILE A 380 -6.14 2.95 9.80
N ALA A 381 -7.31 2.31 9.97
CA ALA A 381 -8.56 3.02 10.19
C ALA A 381 -8.65 3.70 11.57
N LYS A 382 -7.83 3.27 12.53
CA LYS A 382 -7.79 3.79 13.91
C LYS A 382 -6.68 4.81 14.15
N ALA A 383 -5.74 4.96 13.23
CA ALA A 383 -4.60 5.84 13.39
C ALA A 383 -5.03 7.31 13.40
N LYS A 384 -4.52 8.08 14.40
CA LYS A 384 -4.78 9.53 14.52
C LYS A 384 -3.92 10.36 13.58
N ASN A 385 -2.65 9.99 13.43
CA ASN A 385 -1.72 10.62 12.50
C ASN A 385 -1.38 9.61 11.41
N VAL A 386 -1.80 9.89 10.19
CA VAL A 386 -1.53 9.06 9.01
C VAL A 386 -0.77 9.91 8.00
N ALA A 387 0.36 9.41 7.53
CA ALA A 387 1.06 9.96 6.39
C ALA A 387 1.22 8.86 5.34
N PHE A 388 1.07 9.21 4.08
CA PHE A 388 1.44 8.30 3.01
C PHE A 388 2.97 8.22 2.93
N ASP A 389 3.50 7.06 2.59
CA ASP A 389 4.92 6.82 2.34
C ASP A 389 5.53 7.97 1.52
N MET A 390 6.62 8.53 2.03
CA MET A 390 7.26 9.71 1.46
C MET A 390 7.90 9.37 0.12
N SER A 391 8.67 8.30 0.09
CA SER A 391 9.43 7.89 -1.08
C SER A 391 8.50 7.57 -2.25
N ASP A 392 7.37 6.92 -1.99
CA ASP A 392 6.36 6.55 -2.98
C ASP A 392 5.66 7.78 -3.61
N GLN A 393 5.58 8.90 -2.88
CA GLN A 393 4.98 10.15 -3.38
C GLN A 393 5.93 11.02 -4.20
N GLN A 394 7.24 10.80 -4.09
CA GLN A 394 8.28 11.60 -4.69
C GLN A 394 8.43 11.29 -6.19
N PRO A 395 9.16 12.12 -6.96
CA PRO A 395 9.51 11.76 -8.33
C PRO A 395 10.22 10.41 -8.39
N ALA A 396 9.84 9.55 -9.34
CA ALA A 396 10.34 8.17 -9.41
C ALA A 396 11.88 8.09 -9.49
N SER A 397 12.52 9.05 -10.13
CA SER A 397 13.98 9.15 -10.19
C SER A 397 14.66 9.42 -8.85
N PHE A 398 13.89 9.82 -7.83
CA PHE A 398 14.39 10.02 -6.46
C PHE A 398 13.87 8.96 -5.51
N GLY A 399 12.57 8.73 -5.44
CA GLY A 399 11.92 7.90 -4.43
C GLY A 399 11.51 6.49 -4.89
N ALA A 400 11.77 6.07 -6.15
CA ALA A 400 11.20 4.81 -6.65
C ALA A 400 12.08 4.08 -7.67
N THR A 401 13.40 4.26 -7.65
CA THR A 401 14.30 3.59 -8.60
C THR A 401 15.39 2.84 -7.86
N VAL A 402 15.43 1.52 -8.04
CA VAL A 402 16.42 0.65 -7.40
C VAL A 402 17.85 1.15 -7.67
N GLY A 403 18.64 1.27 -6.61
CA GLY A 403 20.04 1.72 -6.67
C GLY A 403 20.23 3.21 -7.01
N GLN A 404 19.18 4.01 -7.07
CA GLN A 404 19.24 5.44 -7.38
C GLN A 404 18.48 6.26 -6.32
N GLY A 405 18.66 7.58 -6.40
CA GLY A 405 17.95 8.53 -5.57
C GLY A 405 18.01 8.21 -4.08
N GLU A 406 16.91 8.28 -3.41
CA GLU A 406 16.78 8.01 -1.97
C GLU A 406 17.14 6.55 -1.63
N TRP A 407 16.67 5.58 -2.42
CA TRP A 407 16.93 4.16 -2.19
C TRP A 407 18.43 3.84 -2.25
N GLY A 408 19.12 4.29 -3.30
CA GLY A 408 20.57 4.08 -3.44
C GLY A 408 21.38 4.83 -2.39
N LEU A 409 20.97 6.04 -2.04
CA LEU A 409 21.67 6.84 -1.04
C LEU A 409 21.50 6.30 0.39
N PHE A 410 20.36 5.68 0.72
CA PHE A 410 20.23 4.96 1.98
C PHE A 410 20.99 3.64 1.99
N GLN A 411 21.15 2.96 0.86
CA GLN A 411 22.08 1.83 0.76
C GLN A 411 23.54 2.28 1.02
N ASP A 412 23.94 3.44 0.52
CA ASP A 412 25.25 4.02 0.82
C ASP A 412 25.38 4.39 2.31
N PHE A 413 24.30 4.94 2.89
CA PHE A 413 24.26 5.23 4.33
C PHE A 413 24.33 3.95 5.18
N LEU A 414 23.72 2.86 4.77
CA LEU A 414 23.85 1.56 5.42
C LEU A 414 25.31 1.07 5.41
N ARG A 415 26.07 1.34 4.34
CA ARG A 415 27.50 1.02 4.25
C ARG A 415 28.37 1.92 5.13
N ASN A 416 27.97 3.19 5.29
CA ASN A 416 28.71 4.19 6.09
C ASN A 416 27.76 5.06 6.93
N PRO A 417 27.18 4.52 8.01
CA PRO A 417 26.16 5.20 8.83
C PRO A 417 26.72 6.36 9.69
N THR A 418 28.01 6.61 9.66
CA THR A 418 28.65 7.76 10.32
C THR A 418 28.61 9.03 9.46
N ASP A 419 28.44 8.92 8.15
CA ASP A 419 28.44 10.04 7.20
C ASP A 419 27.04 10.71 7.11
N VAL A 420 26.53 11.18 8.22
CA VAL A 420 25.22 11.87 8.29
C VAL A 420 25.17 13.13 7.43
N ASN A 421 26.25 13.94 7.44
CA ASN A 421 26.28 15.20 6.70
C ASN A 421 26.43 14.99 5.19
N GLY A 422 27.30 14.07 4.78
CA GLY A 422 27.48 13.71 3.36
C GLY A 422 26.21 13.08 2.79
N THR A 423 25.58 12.15 3.53
CA THR A 423 24.30 11.55 3.13
C THR A 423 23.21 12.60 2.95
N ALA A 424 23.02 13.50 3.92
CA ALA A 424 22.05 14.59 3.82
C ALA A 424 22.29 15.51 2.61
N SER A 425 23.56 15.81 2.31
CA SER A 425 23.95 16.64 1.16
C SER A 425 23.68 15.94 -0.18
N LYS A 426 23.99 14.63 -0.27
CA LYS A 426 23.72 13.82 -1.47
C LYS A 426 22.22 13.68 -1.72
N LEU A 427 21.43 13.43 -0.66
CA LEU A 427 19.96 13.39 -0.72
C LEU A 427 19.39 14.72 -1.22
N GLU A 428 19.87 15.86 -0.71
CA GLU A 428 19.44 17.20 -1.16
C GLU A 428 19.75 17.43 -2.64
N SER A 429 20.96 17.04 -3.07
CA SER A 429 21.35 17.21 -4.47
C SER A 429 20.49 16.37 -5.42
N ALA A 430 20.26 15.09 -5.06
CA ALA A 430 19.43 14.19 -5.85
C ALA A 430 17.95 14.65 -5.88
N ALA A 431 17.40 15.05 -4.72
CA ALA A 431 16.04 15.60 -4.64
C ALA A 431 15.90 16.86 -5.49
N THR A 432 16.83 17.82 -5.38
CA THR A 432 16.81 19.05 -6.18
C THR A 432 16.78 18.76 -7.67
N ALA A 433 17.58 17.80 -8.14
CA ALA A 433 17.60 17.40 -9.55
C ALA A 433 16.25 16.78 -9.99
N ALA A 434 15.70 15.85 -9.18
CA ALA A 434 14.47 15.15 -9.49
C ALA A 434 13.24 16.10 -9.49
N TYR A 435 13.11 16.96 -8.51
CA TYR A 435 12.00 17.92 -8.43
C TYR A 435 12.07 19.04 -9.47
N LYS A 436 13.31 19.47 -9.85
CA LYS A 436 13.51 20.46 -10.93
C LYS A 436 13.12 19.90 -12.29
N SER A 437 13.40 18.63 -12.54
CA SER A 437 13.04 17.99 -13.81
C SER A 437 11.52 17.89 -13.99
N GLY A 438 10.72 18.02 -12.96
CA GLY A 438 9.25 17.94 -12.99
C GLY A 438 8.73 16.59 -13.46
N LYS A 439 9.62 15.61 -13.49
CA LYS A 439 9.44 14.37 -14.23
C LYS A 439 9.58 13.17 -13.33
#